data_cafadc41e4f93790ff7d0b16ec8b59e7
#
_entry.id   cafadc41e4f93790ff7d0b16ec8b59e7
#
_cell.length_a   1.000
_cell.length_b   1.000
_cell.length_c   1.000
_cell.angle_alpha   90.00
_cell.angle_beta   90.00
_cell.angle_gamma   90.00
#
_symmetry.space_group_name_H-M   'P 1'
#
loop_
_entity.id
_entity.type
_entity.pdbx_description
1 polymer ?
#
loop_
_entity_poly.entity_id
_entity_poly.type
_entity_poly.pdbx_seq_one_letter_code
_entity_poly.pdbx_strand_id
1 'polypeptide(L)'
;MLTRAHAIHFRAPYTTNTDFRKAVNAGEINYTDIHLSQVAQRLRSGFLGHVTTAIIEACEITEDGRIYLTAGVGITPTIARLADRVIVELNAAHSKSLIGVHDLYEMERPPYRRPIPIVRPSDRIGLPYIQVSPEKIVGVVEVNLPDEARGFHEPDPITDKIGQNVADFLAADMRRGIIPSTFLPLQSGVGNIANAVLSALGKDPSIPPFEMY
;
A
#
# COMPACT_ATOMS: atom_id res chain seq x y z
N MET A 1 -15.61 8.60 12.46
CA MET A 1 -16.11 9.96 12.74
C MET A 1 -16.77 10.61 11.52
N LEU A 2 -16.08 10.81 10.39
CA LEU A 2 -16.63 11.49 9.19
C LEU A 2 -17.89 10.82 8.60
N THR A 3 -17.94 9.48 8.60
CA THR A 3 -19.12 8.73 8.13
C THR A 3 -20.34 9.06 8.97
N ARG A 4 -20.21 9.04 10.30
CA ARG A 4 -21.31 9.37 11.24
C ARG A 4 -21.74 10.82 11.18
N ALA A 5 -20.87 11.72 10.72
CA ALA A 5 -21.17 13.13 10.52
C ALA A 5 -21.77 13.43 9.13
N HIS A 6 -22.06 12.38 8.32
CA HIS A 6 -22.55 12.49 6.94
C HIS A 6 -21.68 13.42 6.06
N ALA A 7 -20.38 13.49 6.35
CA ALA A 7 -19.44 14.35 5.64
C ALA A 7 -18.89 13.70 4.36
N ILE A 8 -19.17 12.41 4.14
CA ILE A 8 -18.72 11.66 2.97
C ILE A 8 -19.92 11.39 2.08
N HIS A 9 -19.92 11.95 0.85
CA HIS A 9 -21.00 11.76 -0.13
C HIS A 9 -20.66 10.75 -1.21
N PHE A 10 -19.37 10.55 -1.49
CA PHE A 10 -18.90 9.63 -2.51
C PHE A 10 -17.62 8.95 -2.09
N ARG A 11 -17.46 7.71 -2.48
CA ARG A 11 -16.24 6.92 -2.28
C ARG A 11 -15.97 5.99 -3.46
N ALA A 12 -14.73 5.92 -3.85
CA ALA A 12 -14.15 4.84 -4.64
C ALA A 12 -12.71 4.62 -4.14
N PRO A 13 -12.22 3.42 -4.14
CA PRO A 13 -12.87 2.12 -4.29
C PRO A 13 -13.20 1.49 -2.93
N TYR A 14 -12.50 0.50 -2.56
CA TYR A 14 -12.61 -0.41 -1.42
C TYR A 14 -12.54 0.29 -0.04
N THR A 15 -13.22 -0.28 0.95
CA THR A 15 -13.11 0.13 2.36
C THR A 15 -13.16 -1.05 3.32
N THR A 16 -12.34 -1.01 4.35
CA THR A 16 -12.36 -1.96 5.48
C THR A 16 -13.27 -1.48 6.62
N ASN A 17 -13.61 -0.20 6.66
CA ASN A 17 -14.37 0.40 7.75
C ASN A 17 -15.83 -0.09 7.73
N THR A 18 -16.27 -0.71 8.84
CA THR A 18 -17.59 -1.32 8.96
C THR A 18 -18.72 -0.31 8.94
N ASP A 19 -18.59 0.83 9.61
CA ASP A 19 -19.62 1.88 9.62
C ASP A 19 -19.81 2.45 8.21
N PHE A 20 -18.71 2.64 7.50
CA PHE A 20 -18.76 3.10 6.12
C PHE A 20 -19.48 2.10 5.19
N ARG A 21 -19.15 0.81 5.29
CA ARG A 21 -19.85 -0.22 4.50
C ARG A 21 -21.35 -0.29 4.79
N LYS A 22 -21.75 -0.08 6.05
CA LYS A 22 -23.17 0.00 6.40
C LYS A 22 -23.86 1.19 5.73
N ALA A 23 -23.22 2.37 5.74
CA ALA A 23 -23.75 3.57 5.10
C ALA A 23 -23.87 3.41 3.57
N VAL A 24 -22.87 2.79 2.92
CA VAL A 24 -22.94 2.45 1.49
C VAL A 24 -24.12 1.49 1.20
N ASN A 25 -24.25 0.42 1.98
CA ASN A 25 -25.34 -0.55 1.79
C ASN A 25 -26.72 0.04 2.08
N ALA A 26 -26.82 1.07 2.92
CA ALA A 26 -28.04 1.82 3.18
C ALA A 26 -28.36 2.86 2.11
N GLY A 27 -27.48 3.07 1.12
CA GLY A 27 -27.64 4.09 0.09
C GLY A 27 -27.37 5.52 0.53
N GLU A 28 -26.76 5.71 1.70
CA GLU A 28 -26.43 7.03 2.25
C GLU A 28 -25.18 7.65 1.59
N ILE A 29 -24.32 6.82 1.01
CA ILE A 29 -23.08 7.21 0.36
C ILE A 29 -23.04 6.60 -1.04
N ASN A 30 -22.77 7.42 -2.05
CA ASN A 30 -22.51 6.95 -3.39
C ASN A 30 -21.19 6.19 -3.45
N TYR A 31 -21.22 4.99 -3.97
CA TYR A 31 -20.06 4.12 -4.06
C TYR A 31 -19.85 3.63 -5.49
N THR A 32 -18.61 3.64 -5.93
CA THR A 32 -18.21 3.05 -7.20
C THR A 32 -17.21 1.94 -6.96
N ASP A 33 -17.56 0.73 -7.38
CA ASP A 33 -16.67 -0.41 -7.35
C ASP A 33 -15.66 -0.32 -8.50
N ILE A 34 -14.40 -0.16 -8.17
CA ILE A 34 -13.29 -0.03 -9.12
C ILE A 34 -12.13 -0.86 -8.57
N HIS A 35 -11.43 -1.59 -9.43
CA HIS A 35 -10.17 -2.21 -9.04
C HIS A 35 -9.17 -1.16 -8.52
N LEU A 36 -8.50 -1.46 -7.40
CA LEU A 36 -7.51 -0.56 -6.79
C LEU A 36 -6.46 -0.09 -7.81
N SER A 37 -6.00 -1.00 -8.68
CA SER A 37 -5.02 -0.71 -9.73
C SER A 37 -5.51 0.30 -10.78
N GLN A 38 -6.82 0.50 -10.93
CA GLN A 38 -7.40 1.42 -11.92
C GLN A 38 -7.68 2.82 -11.37
N VAL A 39 -7.71 3.01 -10.04
CA VAL A 39 -8.13 4.27 -9.42
C VAL A 39 -7.24 5.44 -9.83
N ALA A 40 -5.92 5.26 -9.78
CA ALA A 40 -4.98 6.29 -10.21
C ALA A 40 -5.18 6.70 -11.68
N GLN A 41 -5.41 5.73 -12.56
CA GLN A 41 -5.69 6.02 -13.98
C GLN A 41 -7.02 6.75 -14.17
N ARG A 42 -8.08 6.35 -13.45
CA ARG A 42 -9.40 7.00 -13.51
C ARG A 42 -9.34 8.44 -13.02
N LEU A 43 -8.60 8.71 -11.96
CA LEU A 43 -8.35 10.08 -11.49
C LEU A 43 -7.58 10.89 -12.54
N ARG A 44 -6.50 10.36 -13.08
CA ARG A 44 -5.68 11.03 -14.10
C ARG A 44 -6.44 11.34 -15.39
N SER A 45 -7.46 10.54 -15.72
CA SER A 45 -8.33 10.78 -16.88
C SER A 45 -9.53 11.69 -16.59
N GLY A 46 -9.68 12.17 -15.35
CA GLY A 46 -10.79 13.02 -14.92
C GLY A 46 -12.11 12.27 -14.69
N PHE A 47 -12.12 10.94 -14.81
CA PHE A 47 -13.34 10.14 -14.67
C PHE A 47 -13.97 10.21 -13.26
N LEU A 48 -13.15 10.39 -12.23
CA LEU A 48 -13.60 10.55 -10.84
C LEU A 48 -13.70 12.01 -10.39
N GLY A 49 -13.66 12.94 -11.35
CA GLY A 49 -13.73 14.37 -11.08
C GLY A 49 -12.38 15.02 -10.77
N HIS A 50 -12.42 16.29 -10.44
CA HIS A 50 -11.26 17.11 -10.11
C HIS A 50 -10.88 16.95 -8.63
N VAL A 51 -9.59 16.86 -8.37
CA VAL A 51 -9.05 16.78 -7.00
C VAL A 51 -8.67 18.17 -6.52
N THR A 52 -9.48 18.77 -5.68
CA THR A 52 -9.21 20.12 -5.15
C THR A 52 -8.22 20.08 -3.98
N THR A 53 -8.34 19.11 -3.09
CA THR A 53 -7.51 19.01 -1.89
C THR A 53 -7.07 17.57 -1.66
N ALA A 54 -5.77 17.37 -1.51
CA ALA A 54 -5.21 16.12 -1.01
C ALA A 54 -4.91 16.26 0.50
N ILE A 55 -5.27 15.25 1.28
CA ILE A 55 -4.82 15.09 2.67
C ILE A 55 -3.89 13.88 2.68
N ILE A 56 -2.66 14.08 3.12
CA ILE A 56 -1.57 13.09 3.01
C ILE A 56 -0.96 12.87 4.39
N GLU A 57 -1.01 11.63 4.85
CA GLU A 57 -0.28 11.24 6.05
C GLU A 57 1.20 11.03 5.72
N ALA A 58 2.07 11.57 6.57
CA ALA A 58 3.52 11.52 6.41
C ALA A 58 4.24 11.30 7.74
N CYS A 59 5.41 10.66 7.69
CA CYS A 59 6.33 10.58 8.82
C CYS A 59 7.38 11.71 8.82
N GLU A 60 7.58 12.39 7.68
CA GLU A 60 8.49 13.51 7.53
C GLU A 60 8.09 14.40 6.35
N ILE A 61 8.37 15.69 6.45
CA ILE A 61 8.24 16.66 5.38
C ILE A 61 9.43 17.63 5.42
N THR A 62 9.93 18.02 4.25
CA THR A 62 11.03 18.99 4.12
C THR A 62 10.55 20.32 3.55
N GLU A 63 11.34 21.37 3.75
CA GLU A 63 11.03 22.73 3.28
C GLU A 63 10.88 22.82 1.74
N ASP A 64 11.61 21.97 1.02
CA ASP A 64 11.52 21.89 -0.45
C ASP A 64 10.35 21.02 -0.96
N GLY A 65 9.46 20.58 -0.06
CA GLY A 65 8.24 19.90 -0.39
C GLY A 65 8.37 18.40 -0.66
N ARG A 66 9.41 17.74 -0.12
CA ARG A 66 9.47 16.27 -0.09
C ARG A 66 8.63 15.75 1.05
N ILE A 67 7.68 14.88 0.74
CA ILE A 67 6.79 14.24 1.70
C ILE A 67 7.14 12.76 1.77
N TYR A 68 7.61 12.30 2.93
CA TYR A 68 7.92 10.91 3.20
C TYR A 68 6.70 10.26 3.84
N LEU A 69 6.12 9.30 3.14
CA LEU A 69 4.88 8.65 3.56
C LEU A 69 5.10 7.73 4.76
N THR A 70 4.02 7.42 5.46
CA THR A 70 3.95 6.36 6.46
C THR A 70 3.90 4.98 5.78
N ALA A 71 3.41 3.94 6.44
CA ALA A 71 3.28 2.61 5.82
C ALA A 71 2.29 2.57 4.63
N GLY A 72 1.30 3.47 4.62
CA GLY A 72 0.27 3.53 3.59
C GLY A 72 0.66 4.43 2.41
N VAL A 73 0.81 3.86 1.23
CA VAL A 73 1.08 4.61 -0.01
C VAL A 73 -0.18 4.78 -0.86
N GLY A 74 -0.82 3.67 -1.23
CA GLY A 74 -1.99 3.67 -2.10
C GLY A 74 -1.78 4.47 -3.39
N ILE A 75 -2.70 5.39 -3.68
CA ILE A 75 -2.64 6.29 -4.84
C ILE A 75 -2.16 7.70 -4.48
N THR A 76 -1.58 7.88 -3.31
CA THR A 76 -1.17 9.18 -2.78
C THR A 76 -0.26 9.98 -3.73
N PRO A 77 0.73 9.40 -4.44
CA PRO A 77 1.52 10.14 -5.42
C PRO A 77 0.66 10.79 -6.51
N THR A 78 -0.32 10.05 -7.02
CA THR A 78 -1.25 10.56 -8.04
C THR A 78 -2.14 11.68 -7.49
N ILE A 79 -2.69 11.52 -6.28
CA ILE A 79 -3.56 12.52 -5.66
C ILE A 79 -2.77 13.80 -5.37
N ALA A 80 -1.58 13.69 -4.80
CA ALA A 80 -0.70 14.83 -4.50
C ALA A 80 -0.38 15.66 -5.75
N ARG A 81 -0.13 14.98 -6.86
CA ARG A 81 0.17 15.63 -8.13
C ARG A 81 -1.05 16.34 -8.73
N LEU A 82 -2.22 15.71 -8.67
CA LEU A 82 -3.44 16.22 -9.29
C LEU A 82 -4.14 17.31 -8.47
N ALA A 83 -3.99 17.32 -7.16
CA ALA A 83 -4.65 18.26 -6.26
C ALA A 83 -4.20 19.71 -6.51
N ASP A 84 -5.12 20.66 -6.35
CA ASP A 84 -4.77 22.09 -6.36
C ASP A 84 -3.98 22.46 -5.11
N ARG A 85 -4.29 21.84 -3.96
CA ARG A 85 -3.65 22.08 -2.67
C ARG A 85 -3.49 20.80 -1.88
N VAL A 86 -2.50 20.80 -0.99
CA VAL A 86 -2.13 19.67 -0.16
C VAL A 86 -2.15 20.07 1.32
N ILE A 87 -2.73 19.23 2.15
CA ILE A 87 -2.61 19.28 3.61
C ILE A 87 -1.82 18.04 4.02
N VAL A 88 -0.77 18.22 4.81
CA VAL A 88 0.03 17.12 5.33
C VAL A 88 -0.35 16.85 6.79
N GLU A 89 -0.73 15.62 7.08
CA GLU A 89 -0.86 15.10 8.43
C GLU A 89 0.47 14.48 8.82
N LEU A 90 1.26 15.21 9.62
CA LEU A 90 2.57 14.75 10.09
C LEU A 90 2.37 13.91 11.35
N ASN A 91 2.46 12.58 11.20
CA ASN A 91 2.13 11.65 12.26
C ASN A 91 3.37 11.13 13.00
N ALA A 92 3.58 11.62 14.21
CA ALA A 92 4.71 11.26 15.06
C ALA A 92 4.66 9.82 15.62
N ALA A 93 3.53 9.13 15.50
CA ALA A 93 3.42 7.72 15.90
C ALA A 93 4.21 6.80 14.96
N HIS A 94 4.48 7.23 13.74
CA HIS A 94 5.26 6.49 12.77
C HIS A 94 6.76 6.77 12.89
N SER A 95 7.55 5.71 12.83
CA SER A 95 9.00 5.81 12.92
C SER A 95 9.60 6.52 11.69
N LYS A 96 10.54 7.42 11.93
CA LYS A 96 11.37 8.02 10.87
C LYS A 96 12.25 7.00 10.12
N SER A 97 12.37 5.76 10.61
CA SER A 97 13.03 4.67 9.87
C SER A 97 12.27 4.27 8.59
N LEU A 98 11.04 4.75 8.40
CA LEU A 98 10.32 4.62 7.12
C LEU A 98 10.89 5.51 6.02
N ILE A 99 11.71 6.52 6.35
CA ILE A 99 12.38 7.35 5.36
C ILE A 99 13.29 6.47 4.50
N GLY A 100 13.06 6.45 3.20
CA GLY A 100 13.82 5.65 2.25
C GLY A 100 13.32 4.23 2.01
N VAL A 101 12.29 3.77 2.74
CA VAL A 101 11.71 2.41 2.52
C VAL A 101 10.95 2.35 1.21
N HIS A 102 10.20 3.39 0.86
CA HIS A 102 9.37 3.39 -0.34
C HIS A 102 10.17 3.54 -1.64
N ASP A 103 9.58 3.03 -2.72
CA ASP A 103 10.04 3.17 -4.11
C ASP A 103 8.84 3.60 -4.96
N LEU A 104 8.56 4.91 -4.99
CA LEU A 104 7.36 5.47 -5.57
C LEU A 104 7.57 5.74 -7.05
N TYR A 105 6.94 4.93 -7.89
CA TYR A 105 7.00 5.04 -9.35
C TYR A 105 5.61 5.21 -9.95
N GLU A 106 5.38 6.28 -10.68
CA GLU A 106 4.15 6.50 -11.44
C GLU A 106 4.37 6.16 -12.92
N MET A 107 3.65 5.17 -13.40
CA MET A 107 3.68 4.79 -14.83
C MET A 107 3.13 5.91 -15.73
N GLU A 108 3.68 6.03 -16.92
CA GLU A 108 3.16 6.90 -17.96
C GLU A 108 1.72 6.54 -18.35
N ARG A 109 0.99 7.52 -18.93
CA ARG A 109 -0.36 7.27 -19.45
C ARG A 109 -0.32 6.56 -20.80
N PRO A 110 -1.33 5.76 -21.14
CA PRO A 110 -1.52 5.37 -22.53
C PRO A 110 -1.62 6.60 -23.45
N PRO A 111 -1.09 6.55 -24.68
CA PRO A 111 -0.41 5.41 -25.33
C PRO A 111 1.08 5.32 -25.01
N TYR A 112 1.63 6.19 -24.19
CA TYR A 112 3.08 6.32 -23.92
C TYR A 112 3.60 5.35 -22.86
N ARG A 113 2.73 4.47 -22.34
CA ARG A 113 3.09 3.50 -21.30
C ARG A 113 4.19 2.56 -21.79
N ARG A 114 5.23 2.42 -20.98
CA ARG A 114 6.35 1.51 -21.18
C ARG A 114 6.32 0.40 -20.14
N PRO A 115 6.97 -0.75 -20.38
CA PRO A 115 7.21 -1.75 -19.34
C PRO A 115 7.90 -1.13 -18.14
N ILE A 116 7.52 -1.56 -16.94
CA ILE A 116 8.19 -1.13 -15.71
C ILE A 116 9.62 -1.68 -15.74
N PRO A 117 10.67 -0.86 -15.54
CA PRO A 117 12.06 -1.27 -15.70
C PRO A 117 12.60 -2.01 -14.46
N ILE A 118 11.84 -2.98 -13.95
CA ILE A 118 12.24 -3.88 -12.86
C ILE A 118 12.71 -5.19 -13.46
N VAL A 119 13.94 -5.58 -13.14
CA VAL A 119 14.57 -6.84 -13.58
C VAL A 119 14.83 -7.75 -12.38
N ARG A 120 15.10 -7.17 -11.21
CA ARG A 120 15.37 -7.87 -9.95
C ARG A 120 14.41 -7.39 -8.86
N PRO A 121 14.09 -8.22 -7.85
CA PRO A 121 13.23 -7.79 -6.73
C PRO A 121 13.77 -6.59 -5.97
N SER A 122 15.08 -6.44 -5.89
CA SER A 122 15.78 -5.35 -5.20
C SER A 122 15.93 -4.08 -6.03
N ASP A 123 15.50 -4.07 -7.30
CA ASP A 123 15.61 -2.87 -8.15
C ASP A 123 14.72 -1.75 -7.62
N ARG A 124 15.30 -0.55 -7.55
CA ARG A 124 14.61 0.68 -7.17
C ARG A 124 14.57 1.61 -8.37
N ILE A 125 13.38 2.02 -8.76
CA ILE A 125 13.13 2.76 -10.01
C ILE A 125 12.43 4.09 -9.80
N GLY A 126 11.94 4.34 -8.58
CA GLY A 126 11.20 5.52 -8.19
C GLY A 126 11.94 6.39 -7.18
N LEU A 127 11.17 7.18 -6.45
CA LEU A 127 11.66 8.06 -5.39
C LEU A 127 11.16 7.55 -4.02
N PRO A 128 11.92 7.77 -2.95
CA PRO A 128 11.49 7.40 -1.60
C PRO A 128 10.51 8.42 -0.99
N TYR A 129 10.10 9.42 -1.73
CA TYR A 129 9.22 10.51 -1.28
C TYR A 129 8.31 10.97 -2.43
N ILE A 130 7.27 11.70 -2.08
CA ILE A 130 6.46 12.46 -3.04
C ILE A 130 7.02 13.89 -3.10
N GLN A 131 7.31 14.40 -4.29
CA GLN A 131 7.66 15.80 -4.49
C GLN A 131 6.41 16.64 -4.78
N VAL A 132 6.14 17.61 -3.93
CA VAL A 132 5.07 18.59 -4.09
C VAL A 132 5.69 19.98 -4.09
N SER A 133 5.20 20.86 -4.96
CA SER A 133 5.62 22.28 -4.89
C SER A 133 5.19 22.88 -3.53
N PRO A 134 6.09 23.55 -2.80
CA PRO A 134 5.77 24.11 -1.49
C PRO A 134 4.53 25.01 -1.48
N GLU A 135 4.26 25.74 -2.56
CA GLU A 135 3.10 26.63 -2.67
C GLU A 135 1.76 25.86 -2.67
N LYS A 136 1.76 24.57 -3.00
CA LYS A 136 0.57 23.72 -2.90
C LYS A 136 0.30 23.24 -1.49
N ILE A 137 1.29 23.29 -0.61
CA ILE A 137 1.15 22.83 0.78
C ILE A 137 0.56 23.95 1.61
N VAL A 138 -0.75 23.87 1.84
CA VAL A 138 -1.51 24.92 2.54
C VAL A 138 -1.61 24.71 4.04
N GLY A 139 -1.14 23.58 4.54
CA GLY A 139 -1.10 23.29 5.97
C GLY A 139 -0.39 22.01 6.31
N VAL A 140 0.22 22.00 7.50
CA VAL A 140 0.79 20.81 8.14
C VAL A 140 0.12 20.67 9.50
N VAL A 141 -0.43 19.50 9.79
CA VAL A 141 -1.10 19.19 11.05
C VAL A 141 -0.31 18.08 11.74
N GLU A 142 0.24 18.38 12.90
CA GLU A 142 0.96 17.40 13.70
C GLU A 142 -0.03 16.53 14.48
N VAL A 143 0.12 15.23 14.39
CA VAL A 143 -0.66 14.23 15.11
C VAL A 143 0.26 13.16 15.70
N ASN A 144 -0.29 12.41 16.66
CA ASN A 144 0.38 11.24 17.24
C ASN A 144 -0.66 10.14 17.43
N LEU A 145 -1.08 9.54 16.31
CA LEU A 145 -2.16 8.56 16.28
C LEU A 145 -1.62 7.23 15.71
N PRO A 146 -1.81 6.11 16.40
CA PRO A 146 -1.45 4.81 15.87
C PRO A 146 -2.36 4.44 14.69
N ASP A 147 -1.85 3.59 13.80
CA ASP A 147 -2.66 3.00 12.74
C ASP A 147 -3.87 2.25 13.29
N GLU A 148 -5.03 2.45 12.68
CA GLU A 148 -6.23 1.62 12.92
C GLU A 148 -6.20 0.31 12.12
N ALA A 149 -5.02 -0.17 11.72
CA ALA A 149 -4.88 -1.43 11.03
C ALA A 149 -5.37 -2.58 11.90
N ARG A 150 -6.12 -3.51 11.32
CA ARG A 150 -6.47 -4.75 12.02
C ARG A 150 -5.20 -5.53 12.26
N GLY A 151 -4.93 -5.86 13.51
CA GLY A 151 -3.88 -6.81 13.87
C GLY A 151 -4.12 -8.16 13.17
N PHE A 152 -3.03 -8.86 12.90
CA PHE A 152 -3.13 -10.26 12.50
C PHE A 152 -3.67 -11.08 13.67
N HIS A 153 -4.50 -12.08 13.36
CA HIS A 153 -4.89 -13.05 14.38
C HIS A 153 -3.66 -13.84 14.82
N GLU A 154 -3.64 -14.22 16.09
CA GLU A 154 -2.64 -15.16 16.58
C GLU A 154 -2.65 -16.43 15.72
N PRO A 155 -1.47 -17.03 15.45
CA PRO A 155 -1.40 -18.30 14.74
C PRO A 155 -2.25 -19.36 15.44
N ASP A 156 -3.02 -20.12 14.69
CA ASP A 156 -3.76 -21.27 15.18
C ASP A 156 -3.19 -22.56 14.58
N PRO A 157 -3.39 -23.72 15.25
CA PRO A 157 -2.79 -24.99 14.80
C PRO A 157 -3.17 -25.39 13.36
N ILE A 158 -4.30 -24.92 12.85
CA ILE A 158 -4.77 -25.23 11.48
C ILE A 158 -3.97 -24.39 10.48
N THR A 159 -3.87 -23.08 10.69
CA THR A 159 -3.11 -22.19 9.82
C THR A 159 -1.62 -22.53 9.84
N ASP A 160 -1.06 -22.87 11.01
CA ASP A 160 0.32 -23.34 11.14
C ASP A 160 0.57 -24.62 10.34
N LYS A 161 -0.36 -25.60 10.43
CA LYS A 161 -0.25 -26.83 9.65
C LYS A 161 -0.34 -26.59 8.15
N ILE A 162 -1.19 -25.67 7.70
CA ILE A 162 -1.27 -25.26 6.30
C ILE A 162 0.06 -24.62 5.88
N GLY A 163 0.59 -23.70 6.68
CA GLY A 163 1.88 -23.06 6.44
C GLY A 163 3.01 -24.07 6.28
N GLN A 164 3.11 -25.03 7.19
CA GLN A 164 4.11 -26.08 7.15
C GLN A 164 3.97 -26.96 5.90
N ASN A 165 2.74 -27.38 5.56
CA ASN A 165 2.52 -28.20 4.37
C ASN A 165 2.97 -27.48 3.08
N VAL A 166 2.74 -26.17 2.97
CA VAL A 166 3.19 -25.38 1.83
C VAL A 166 4.71 -25.25 1.82
N ALA A 167 5.33 -24.99 2.96
CA ALA A 167 6.78 -24.90 3.07
C ALA A 167 7.45 -26.25 2.70
N ASP A 168 6.94 -27.36 3.20
CA ASP A 168 7.43 -28.72 2.88
C ASP A 168 7.32 -29.01 1.38
N PHE A 169 6.22 -28.62 0.76
CA PHE A 169 6.00 -28.76 -0.69
C PHE A 169 7.03 -27.96 -1.50
N LEU A 170 7.19 -26.67 -1.16
CA LEU A 170 8.16 -25.80 -1.84
C LEU A 170 9.60 -26.28 -1.64
N ALA A 171 9.96 -26.69 -0.44
CA ALA A 171 11.28 -27.26 -0.16
C ALA A 171 11.52 -28.57 -0.95
N ALA A 172 10.50 -29.40 -1.11
CA ALA A 172 10.60 -30.61 -1.92
C ALA A 172 10.82 -30.30 -3.40
N ASP A 173 10.10 -29.32 -3.96
CA ASP A 173 10.24 -28.91 -5.35
C ASP A 173 11.57 -28.20 -5.62
N MET A 174 12.09 -27.45 -4.66
CA MET A 174 13.44 -26.89 -4.71
C MET A 174 14.50 -28.00 -4.79
N ARG A 175 14.41 -29.04 -3.92
CA ARG A 175 15.33 -30.18 -3.95
C ARG A 175 15.27 -30.98 -5.25
N ARG A 176 14.12 -31.01 -5.92
CA ARG A 176 13.92 -31.64 -7.24
C ARG A 176 14.40 -30.77 -8.40
N GLY A 177 14.76 -29.50 -8.15
CA GLY A 177 15.13 -28.54 -9.19
C GLY A 177 13.93 -28.06 -10.04
N ILE A 178 12.69 -28.24 -9.55
CA ILE A 178 11.48 -27.77 -10.23
C ILE A 178 11.34 -26.25 -10.06
N ILE A 179 11.65 -25.74 -8.88
CA ILE A 179 11.72 -24.31 -8.61
C ILE A 179 13.15 -23.91 -8.24
N PRO A 180 13.57 -22.67 -8.56
CA PRO A 180 14.91 -22.21 -8.21
C PRO A 180 15.06 -22.04 -6.70
N SER A 181 16.30 -22.19 -6.19
CA SER A 181 16.62 -21.99 -4.75
C SER A 181 16.36 -20.55 -4.28
N THR A 182 16.26 -19.62 -5.18
CA THR A 182 15.91 -18.22 -4.91
C THR A 182 14.41 -18.00 -4.71
N PHE A 183 13.56 -18.97 -4.98
CA PHE A 183 12.10 -18.86 -5.01
C PHE A 183 11.54 -17.77 -5.95
N LEU A 184 12.35 -17.19 -6.81
CA LEU A 184 11.90 -16.11 -7.69
C LEU A 184 11.07 -16.65 -8.88
N PRO A 185 9.94 -15.99 -9.19
CA PRO A 185 9.29 -14.91 -8.43
C PRO A 185 8.39 -15.46 -7.31
N LEU A 186 8.56 -15.02 -6.07
CA LEU A 186 7.66 -15.31 -4.97
C LEU A 186 7.00 -14.01 -4.48
N GLN A 187 5.68 -14.05 -4.27
CA GLN A 187 4.91 -12.94 -3.73
C GLN A 187 3.95 -13.48 -2.67
N SER A 188 3.86 -12.80 -1.54
CA SER A 188 2.92 -13.13 -0.47
C SER A 188 1.76 -12.16 -0.44
N GLY A 189 0.55 -12.67 -0.21
CA GLY A 189 -0.63 -11.86 0.06
C GLY A 189 -0.74 -11.47 1.53
N VAL A 190 -1.79 -10.72 1.85
CA VAL A 190 -2.13 -10.34 3.23
C VAL A 190 -3.07 -11.40 3.82
N GLY A 191 -2.76 -11.91 5.00
CA GLY A 191 -3.62 -12.82 5.74
C GLY A 191 -2.89 -13.86 6.58
N ASN A 192 -3.61 -14.52 7.49
CA ASN A 192 -3.03 -15.45 8.45
C ASN A 192 -2.33 -16.64 7.79
N ILE A 193 -2.91 -17.19 6.72
CA ILE A 193 -2.31 -18.31 5.98
C ILE A 193 -1.00 -17.87 5.32
N ALA A 194 -0.98 -16.70 4.66
CA ALA A 194 0.22 -16.16 4.05
C ALA A 194 1.34 -15.95 5.08
N ASN A 195 1.00 -15.39 6.24
CA ASN A 195 1.94 -15.20 7.34
C ASN A 195 2.46 -16.55 7.91
N ALA A 196 1.60 -17.55 8.04
CA ALA A 196 1.99 -18.88 8.49
C ALA A 196 2.95 -19.54 7.50
N VAL A 197 2.72 -19.40 6.18
CA VAL A 197 3.64 -19.89 5.14
C VAL A 197 5.00 -19.20 5.26
N LEU A 198 5.04 -17.86 5.34
CA LEU A 198 6.30 -17.12 5.48
C LEU A 198 7.05 -17.50 6.76
N SER A 199 6.31 -17.67 7.88
CA SER A 199 6.88 -18.11 9.15
C SER A 199 7.49 -19.52 9.02
N ALA A 200 6.82 -20.44 8.34
CA ALA A 200 7.32 -21.80 8.12
C ALA A 200 8.57 -21.80 7.23
N LEU A 201 8.54 -21.06 6.12
CA LEU A 201 9.69 -20.90 5.22
C LEU A 201 10.91 -20.32 5.96
N GLY A 202 10.71 -19.28 6.78
CA GLY A 202 11.81 -18.65 7.53
C GLY A 202 12.37 -19.51 8.66
N LYS A 203 11.65 -20.55 9.11
CA LYS A 203 12.10 -21.49 10.14
C LYS A 203 12.76 -22.74 9.57
N ASP A 204 12.58 -23.03 8.30
CA ASP A 204 13.12 -24.23 7.65
C ASP A 204 14.60 -24.02 7.30
N PRO A 205 15.55 -24.72 7.99
CA PRO A 205 16.98 -24.55 7.73
C PRO A 205 17.43 -25.05 6.35
N SER A 206 16.61 -25.80 5.65
CA SER A 206 16.91 -26.28 4.29
C SER A 206 16.62 -25.24 3.22
N ILE A 207 15.94 -24.14 3.57
CA ILE A 207 15.59 -23.06 2.69
C ILE A 207 16.60 -21.92 2.85
N PRO A 208 17.37 -21.56 1.80
CA PRO A 208 18.29 -20.44 1.86
C PRO A 208 17.54 -19.10 1.94
N PRO A 209 18.20 -18.01 2.38
CA PRO A 209 17.64 -16.67 2.26
C PRO A 209 17.21 -16.36 0.82
N PHE A 210 16.06 -15.75 0.64
CA PHE A 210 15.49 -15.43 -0.66
C PHE A 210 14.86 -14.03 -0.67
N GLU A 211 14.73 -13.48 -1.86
CA GLU A 211 14.09 -12.18 -2.09
C GLU A 211 12.63 -12.39 -2.52
N MET A 212 11.79 -11.41 -2.20
CA MET A 212 10.37 -11.38 -2.56
C MET A 212 9.99 -10.06 -3.20
N TYR A 213 8.95 -10.09 -4.03
CA TYR A 213 8.26 -8.90 -4.53
C TYR A 213 7.18 -8.43 -3.56
#